data_264cdc9c0403fb998fd23e3e30cb82c6
#
_entry.id   264cdc9c0403fb998fd23e3e30cb82c6
#
_cell.length_a   1.000
_cell.length_b   1.000
_cell.length_c   1.000
_cell.angle_alpha   90.00
_cell.angle_beta   90.00
_cell.angle_gamma   90.00
#
_symmetry.space_group_name_H-M   'P 1'
#
loop_
_entity.id
_entity.type
_entity.pdbx_description
1 polymer ?
#
loop_
_entity_poly.entity_id
_entity_poly.type
_entity_poly.pdbx_seq_one_letter_code
_entity_poly.pdbx_strand_id
1 'polypeptide(L)'
;MEYWNDGNNQKTTRFFDKAIDVFNQDFIDVLRISDFNTTGLTGSDKDYNSAWQNLVKSSGVSNKGGTSGGSFGIGKSAPFACSDLRTVFYSTIDNQGLKAFQGIARLVSFKKKKFIGDDPTTTGIGYYGVKEKNSAIRECISITNDFTRKDVGTDVFILGFSKKSDWKDEIIISVLDDFLYSVYNNKLIVKVDGIISKDTLKFTVTQYADKASKAYNYYLVLNDESTKHINYHMDKVGTIDLYVLIKPNLHRQVMMCRTNGMKVYDQKSISANIQFAGICILNDDGINQYFREMENPQHNAWEPERHSQPSDAKKRKKELTKYIKDQVLSIGRITTVDEMDAEGAGECLADIAFQDTNNQDNAESVSNKTKISKYWSL
;
A
#
# COMPACT_ATOMS: atom_id res chain seq x y z
N MET A 1 -38.95 3.09 6.68
CA MET A 1 -38.34 3.08 5.33
C MET A 1 -38.80 1.79 4.66
N GLU A 2 -39.66 1.89 3.63
CA GLU A 2 -40.05 0.71 2.85
C GLU A 2 -38.93 0.47 1.83
N TYR A 3 -38.19 -0.59 2.01
CA TYR A 3 -37.19 -1.04 1.06
C TYR A 3 -37.67 -2.33 0.39
N TRP A 4 -37.09 -2.62 -0.77
CA TRP A 4 -37.37 -3.87 -1.47
C TRP A 4 -36.80 -5.02 -0.65
N ASN A 5 -37.61 -5.64 0.15
CA ASN A 5 -37.25 -6.80 0.92
C ASN A 5 -38.22 -7.95 0.52
N ASP A 6 -37.68 -8.93 -0.15
CA ASP A 6 -38.36 -10.21 -0.40
C ASP A 6 -38.31 -11.17 0.80
N GLY A 7 -37.91 -10.65 1.97
CA GLY A 7 -37.78 -11.39 3.23
C GLY A 7 -36.54 -12.25 3.37
N ASN A 8 -35.75 -12.42 2.29
CA ASN A 8 -34.61 -13.34 2.26
C ASN A 8 -33.24 -12.67 2.33
N ASN A 9 -33.14 -11.32 2.22
CA ASN A 9 -31.86 -10.62 2.19
C ASN A 9 -31.47 -10.08 3.56
N GLN A 10 -30.94 -10.96 4.43
CA GLN A 10 -30.44 -10.58 5.76
C GLN A 10 -29.39 -9.45 5.75
N LYS A 11 -28.59 -9.33 4.68
CA LYS A 11 -27.57 -8.26 4.59
C LYS A 11 -28.22 -6.89 4.43
N THR A 12 -29.27 -6.79 3.64
CA THR A 12 -30.04 -5.56 3.44
C THR A 12 -30.74 -5.14 4.72
N THR A 13 -31.40 -6.07 5.41
CA THR A 13 -32.06 -5.82 6.68
C THR A 13 -31.06 -5.29 7.72
N ARG A 14 -29.96 -6.00 7.94
CA ARG A 14 -28.90 -5.57 8.88
C ARG A 14 -28.34 -4.19 8.56
N PHE A 15 -28.20 -3.86 7.28
CA PHE A 15 -27.75 -2.54 6.87
C PHE A 15 -28.73 -1.44 7.29
N PHE A 16 -30.04 -1.62 7.02
CA PHE A 16 -31.05 -0.63 7.38
C PHE A 16 -31.27 -0.51 8.89
N ASP A 17 -31.23 -1.62 9.63
CA ASP A 17 -31.29 -1.61 11.09
C ASP A 17 -30.14 -0.74 11.65
N LYS A 18 -28.91 -1.00 11.20
CA LYS A 18 -27.75 -0.21 11.62
C LYS A 18 -27.82 1.26 11.22
N ALA A 19 -28.33 1.55 10.01
CA ALA A 19 -28.53 2.93 9.58
C ALA A 19 -29.58 3.67 10.42
N ILE A 20 -30.64 2.99 10.81
CA ILE A 20 -31.67 3.54 11.73
C ILE A 20 -31.05 3.83 13.10
N ASP A 21 -30.25 2.90 13.64
CA ASP A 21 -29.55 3.12 14.91
C ASP A 21 -28.65 4.36 14.86
N VAL A 22 -27.92 4.57 13.76
CA VAL A 22 -27.10 5.77 13.55
C VAL A 22 -27.96 7.04 13.52
N PHE A 23 -29.12 7.03 12.85
CA PHE A 23 -30.02 8.18 12.79
C PHE A 23 -30.71 8.50 14.10
N ASN A 24 -30.82 7.53 15.00
CA ASN A 24 -31.43 7.71 16.33
C ASN A 24 -30.42 8.25 17.38
N GLN A 25 -29.14 8.44 17.03
CA GLN A 25 -28.13 9.04 17.89
C GLN A 25 -28.24 10.56 17.89
N ASP A 26 -27.80 11.21 18.97
CA ASP A 26 -27.78 12.67 19.08
C ASP A 26 -26.78 13.32 18.10
N PHE A 27 -25.77 12.57 17.66
CA PHE A 27 -24.77 12.99 16.67
C PHE A 27 -24.39 11.82 15.75
N ILE A 28 -23.90 12.17 14.59
CA ILE A 28 -23.40 11.21 13.59
C ILE A 28 -21.88 11.37 13.47
N ASP A 29 -21.13 10.30 13.71
CA ASP A 29 -19.67 10.29 13.49
C ASP A 29 -19.36 10.52 12.00
N VAL A 30 -18.41 11.42 11.74
CA VAL A 30 -17.92 11.73 10.38
C VAL A 30 -16.40 11.58 10.34
N LEU A 31 -15.89 10.70 9.47
CA LEU A 31 -14.46 10.69 9.17
C LEU A 31 -14.20 11.61 7.97
N ARG A 32 -13.34 12.60 8.16
CA ARG A 32 -12.82 13.45 7.08
C ARG A 32 -11.42 12.98 6.67
N ILE A 33 -11.23 12.74 5.38
CA ILE A 33 -9.93 12.48 4.76
C ILE A 33 -9.64 13.66 3.82
N SER A 34 -8.57 14.38 4.07
CA SER A 34 -8.21 15.60 3.32
C SER A 34 -6.86 15.44 2.65
N ASP A 35 -6.75 15.79 1.38
CA ASP A 35 -5.46 15.97 0.73
C ASP A 35 -5.10 17.46 0.62
N PHE A 36 -3.82 17.75 0.62
CA PHE A 36 -3.23 19.07 0.47
C PHE A 36 -2.04 18.98 -0.47
N ASN A 37 -1.68 20.10 -1.08
CA ASN A 37 -0.57 20.18 -2.02
C ASN A 37 -0.73 19.23 -3.22
N THR A 38 -1.96 19.11 -3.70
CA THR A 38 -2.39 18.30 -4.85
C THR A 38 -3.03 19.20 -5.91
N THR A 39 -3.52 18.61 -7.01
CA THR A 39 -4.28 19.34 -8.04
C THR A 39 -5.75 19.55 -7.69
N GLY A 40 -6.21 19.00 -6.57
CA GLY A 40 -7.63 18.84 -6.31
C GLY A 40 -8.33 17.93 -7.33
N LEU A 41 -9.64 17.84 -7.26
CA LEU A 41 -10.44 16.97 -8.13
C LEU A 41 -11.01 17.78 -9.30
N THR A 42 -10.29 17.76 -10.41
CA THR A 42 -10.56 18.61 -11.59
C THR A 42 -11.77 18.18 -12.40
N GLY A 43 -12.35 19.11 -13.14
CA GLY A 43 -13.40 18.87 -14.14
C GLY A 43 -14.77 18.59 -13.54
N SER A 44 -15.10 19.23 -12.44
CA SER A 44 -16.44 19.16 -11.83
C SER A 44 -17.52 19.87 -12.65
N ASP A 45 -17.12 20.71 -13.61
CA ASP A 45 -17.95 21.42 -14.57
C ASP A 45 -18.22 20.62 -15.86
N LYS A 46 -17.50 19.51 -16.07
CA LYS A 46 -17.63 18.67 -17.27
C LYS A 46 -18.71 17.61 -17.08
N ASP A 47 -19.42 17.27 -18.14
CA ASP A 47 -20.48 16.27 -18.10
C ASP A 47 -19.94 14.83 -18.11
N TYR A 48 -18.73 14.60 -18.64
CA TYR A 48 -18.12 13.27 -18.76
C TYR A 48 -16.58 13.35 -18.81
N ASN A 49 -15.95 12.21 -18.60
CA ASN A 49 -14.50 11.99 -18.79
C ASN A 49 -13.58 12.94 -18.02
N SER A 50 -13.92 13.24 -16.77
CA SER A 50 -13.09 14.06 -15.88
C SER A 50 -12.75 13.32 -14.59
N ALA A 51 -11.74 13.80 -13.86
CA ALA A 51 -11.39 13.22 -12.56
C ALA A 51 -12.57 13.25 -11.59
N TRP A 52 -13.33 14.35 -11.57
CA TRP A 52 -14.56 14.48 -10.80
C TRP A 52 -15.60 13.44 -11.18
N GLN A 53 -15.95 13.34 -12.47
CA GLN A 53 -16.97 12.41 -12.94
C GLN A 53 -16.59 10.96 -12.67
N ASN A 54 -15.29 10.63 -12.85
CA ASN A 54 -14.78 9.29 -12.62
C ASN A 54 -14.83 8.88 -11.15
N LEU A 55 -14.61 9.80 -10.20
CA LEU A 55 -14.72 9.52 -8.79
C LEU A 55 -16.16 9.50 -8.30
N VAL A 56 -16.92 10.54 -8.65
CA VAL A 56 -18.23 10.85 -8.05
C VAL A 56 -19.35 10.07 -8.73
N LYS A 57 -19.39 10.00 -10.06
CA LYS A 57 -20.54 9.45 -10.79
C LYS A 57 -20.31 8.09 -11.45
N SER A 58 -19.09 7.80 -11.89
CA SER A 58 -18.83 6.56 -12.64
C SER A 58 -18.66 5.35 -11.72
N SER A 59 -18.97 4.16 -12.22
CA SER A 59 -18.65 2.88 -11.61
C SER A 59 -17.60 2.16 -12.46
N GLY A 60 -16.54 1.61 -11.81
CA GLY A 60 -15.53 0.77 -12.49
C GLY A 60 -14.59 1.46 -13.47
N VAL A 61 -14.58 2.80 -13.55
CA VAL A 61 -13.74 3.56 -14.48
C VAL A 61 -12.62 4.30 -13.74
N SER A 62 -11.40 4.24 -14.27
CA SER A 62 -10.27 5.06 -13.87
C SER A 62 -9.51 5.48 -15.13
N ASN A 63 -9.37 6.79 -15.35
CA ASN A 63 -8.61 7.35 -16.48
C ASN A 63 -7.25 7.92 -16.03
N LYS A 64 -6.70 7.42 -14.93
CA LYS A 64 -5.41 7.87 -14.43
C LYS A 64 -4.29 7.14 -15.15
N GLY A 65 -3.50 7.86 -15.92
CA GLY A 65 -2.28 7.37 -16.57
C GLY A 65 -1.01 7.70 -15.77
N GLY A 66 0.13 7.18 -16.23
CA GLY A 66 1.46 7.50 -15.69
C GLY A 66 1.67 7.03 -14.24
N THR A 67 2.37 7.83 -13.45
CA THR A 67 2.73 7.55 -12.04
C THR A 67 1.57 7.71 -11.04
N SER A 68 0.37 8.10 -11.49
CA SER A 68 -0.80 8.29 -10.61
C SER A 68 -1.24 7.00 -9.96
N GLY A 69 -1.50 7.00 -8.65
CA GLY A 69 -2.10 5.87 -7.93
C GLY A 69 -3.52 5.56 -8.44
N GLY A 70 -3.95 4.31 -8.42
CA GLY A 70 -5.30 3.88 -8.81
C GLY A 70 -5.44 3.47 -10.28
N SER A 71 -5.55 2.17 -10.52
CA SER A 71 -5.61 1.58 -11.86
C SER A 71 -7.02 1.10 -12.25
N PHE A 72 -7.86 0.70 -11.27
CA PHE A 72 -9.11 -0.02 -11.53
C PHE A 72 -10.38 0.71 -11.08
N GLY A 73 -10.25 1.87 -10.43
CA GLY A 73 -11.41 2.61 -9.93
C GLY A 73 -12.21 1.91 -8.81
N ILE A 74 -11.68 0.84 -8.22
CA ILE A 74 -12.35 0.09 -7.14
C ILE A 74 -12.17 0.78 -5.80
N GLY A 75 -11.01 1.41 -5.54
CA GLY A 75 -10.69 2.12 -4.29
C GLY A 75 -11.71 3.21 -3.93
N LYS A 76 -12.38 3.80 -4.92
CA LYS A 76 -13.46 4.77 -4.67
C LYS A 76 -14.69 4.18 -3.96
N SER A 77 -14.79 2.88 -3.83
CA SER A 77 -15.85 2.21 -3.07
C SER A 77 -15.51 2.04 -1.59
N ALA A 78 -14.23 2.15 -1.20
CA ALA A 78 -13.79 1.99 0.18
C ALA A 78 -14.45 2.98 1.17
N PRO A 79 -14.58 4.29 0.87
CA PRO A 79 -15.28 5.23 1.74
C PRO A 79 -16.73 4.81 2.06
N PHE A 80 -17.43 4.26 1.06
CA PHE A 80 -18.80 3.78 1.27
C PHE A 80 -18.82 2.51 2.14
N ALA A 81 -17.80 1.65 2.05
CA ALA A 81 -17.69 0.46 2.90
C ALA A 81 -17.47 0.80 4.39
N CYS A 82 -16.79 1.92 4.66
CA CYS A 82 -16.55 2.44 6.01
C CYS A 82 -17.72 3.26 6.57
N SER A 83 -18.79 3.47 5.81
CA SER A 83 -19.98 4.23 6.20
C SER A 83 -21.15 3.31 6.53
N ASP A 84 -21.67 3.38 7.74
CA ASP A 84 -22.88 2.69 8.14
C ASP A 84 -24.14 3.27 7.46
N LEU A 85 -24.01 4.48 6.89
CA LEU A 85 -25.04 5.12 6.08
C LEU A 85 -24.80 4.95 4.57
N ARG A 86 -23.70 4.31 4.13
CA ARG A 86 -23.28 4.23 2.72
C ARG A 86 -23.32 5.59 2.02
N THR A 87 -22.97 6.65 2.74
CA THR A 87 -23.07 8.03 2.28
C THR A 87 -21.75 8.74 2.44
N VAL A 88 -21.28 9.35 1.34
CA VAL A 88 -20.01 10.06 1.26
C VAL A 88 -20.21 11.41 0.61
N PHE A 89 -19.58 12.45 1.13
CA PHE A 89 -19.51 13.76 0.50
C PHE A 89 -18.11 14.07 0.04
N TYR A 90 -18.01 14.75 -1.07
CA TYR A 90 -16.78 15.24 -1.66
C TYR A 90 -16.82 16.76 -1.73
N SER A 91 -15.75 17.40 -1.25
CA SER A 91 -15.53 18.85 -1.35
C SER A 91 -14.16 19.09 -1.98
N THR A 92 -14.04 19.94 -2.98
CA THR A 92 -12.75 20.19 -3.65
C THR A 92 -12.60 21.65 -4.04
N ILE A 93 -11.36 22.12 -4.03
CA ILE A 93 -10.89 23.28 -4.81
C ILE A 93 -9.82 22.72 -5.74
N ASP A 94 -10.03 22.83 -7.05
CA ASP A 94 -9.04 22.36 -8.01
C ASP A 94 -7.97 23.41 -8.31
N ASN A 95 -6.95 23.02 -9.07
CA ASN A 95 -5.83 23.90 -9.44
C ASN A 95 -6.20 25.06 -10.37
N GLN A 96 -7.47 25.13 -10.82
CA GLN A 96 -8.02 26.26 -11.55
C GLN A 96 -8.87 27.16 -10.63
N GLY A 97 -8.96 26.84 -9.34
CA GLY A 97 -9.77 27.54 -8.35
C GLY A 97 -11.25 27.17 -8.41
N LEU A 98 -11.65 26.18 -9.21
CA LEU A 98 -13.04 25.76 -9.29
C LEU A 98 -13.42 24.97 -8.04
N LYS A 99 -14.50 25.42 -7.40
CA LYS A 99 -15.05 24.79 -6.20
C LYS A 99 -16.16 23.81 -6.56
N ALA A 100 -16.22 22.68 -5.87
CA ALA A 100 -17.30 21.74 -6.04
C ALA A 100 -17.56 20.95 -4.76
N PHE A 101 -18.86 20.75 -4.48
CA PHE A 101 -19.34 19.95 -3.36
C PHE A 101 -20.49 19.06 -3.82
N GLN A 102 -20.44 17.77 -3.46
CA GLN A 102 -21.51 16.83 -3.80
C GLN A 102 -21.53 15.64 -2.84
N GLY A 103 -22.73 15.22 -2.41
CA GLY A 103 -22.95 14.00 -1.65
C GLY A 103 -23.46 12.87 -2.53
N ILE A 104 -23.11 11.63 -2.16
CA ILE A 104 -23.56 10.42 -2.82
C ILE A 104 -23.95 9.40 -1.76
N ALA A 105 -25.14 8.82 -1.90
CA ALA A 105 -25.57 7.66 -1.15
C ALA A 105 -25.64 6.45 -2.08
N ARG A 106 -25.06 5.32 -1.69
CA ARG A 106 -25.12 4.05 -2.42
C ARG A 106 -25.89 3.04 -1.59
N LEU A 107 -27.20 3.10 -1.72
CA LEU A 107 -28.16 2.24 -1.03
C LEU A 107 -28.58 1.08 -1.94
N VAL A 108 -29.47 0.22 -1.44
CA VAL A 108 -30.23 -0.71 -2.27
C VAL A 108 -31.41 0.01 -2.90
N SER A 109 -31.95 -0.54 -3.97
CA SER A 109 -33.21 -0.05 -4.56
C SER A 109 -34.34 -0.17 -3.55
N PHE A 110 -35.23 0.81 -3.50
CA PHE A 110 -36.41 0.82 -2.62
C PHE A 110 -37.58 1.49 -3.29
N LYS A 111 -38.79 1.19 -2.82
CA LYS A 111 -40.02 1.79 -3.29
C LYS A 111 -40.30 3.10 -2.55
N LYS A 112 -40.63 4.17 -3.29
CA LYS A 112 -41.12 5.43 -2.71
C LYS A 112 -42.59 5.33 -2.38
N LYS A 113 -43.01 5.72 -1.16
CA LYS A 113 -44.42 5.73 -0.72
C LYS A 113 -45.30 6.74 -1.48
N LYS A 114 -44.75 7.85 -1.92
CA LYS A 114 -45.41 8.92 -2.67
C LYS A 114 -44.65 9.14 -3.95
N PHE A 115 -45.00 8.42 -4.99
CA PHE A 115 -44.43 8.55 -6.32
C PHE A 115 -45.55 8.85 -7.33
N ILE A 116 -45.29 9.79 -8.22
CA ILE A 116 -46.17 10.10 -9.36
C ILE A 116 -45.46 9.56 -10.58
N GLY A 117 -45.91 8.43 -11.10
CA GLY A 117 -45.33 7.73 -12.26
C GLY A 117 -45.58 6.22 -12.21
N ASP A 118 -45.15 5.51 -13.25
CA ASP A 118 -45.47 4.09 -13.44
C ASP A 118 -44.64 3.15 -12.57
N ASP A 119 -43.42 3.51 -12.19
CA ASP A 119 -42.54 2.70 -11.34
C ASP A 119 -41.98 3.49 -10.13
N PRO A 120 -42.43 3.17 -8.91
CA PRO A 120 -41.94 3.82 -7.69
C PRO A 120 -40.54 3.37 -7.26
N THR A 121 -39.90 2.46 -7.99
CA THR A 121 -38.60 1.86 -7.60
C THR A 121 -37.45 2.82 -7.89
N THR A 122 -36.55 3.00 -6.93
CA THR A 122 -35.31 3.79 -7.07
C THR A 122 -34.15 2.94 -7.57
N THR A 123 -33.15 3.56 -8.19
CA THR A 123 -31.88 2.87 -8.56
C THR A 123 -30.98 2.54 -7.36
N GLY A 124 -31.32 3.00 -6.15
CA GLY A 124 -30.50 2.85 -4.96
C GLY A 124 -29.35 3.85 -4.86
N ILE A 125 -29.10 4.68 -5.88
CA ILE A 125 -28.11 5.74 -5.86
C ILE A 125 -28.81 7.08 -5.70
N GLY A 126 -28.40 7.85 -4.69
CA GLY A 126 -28.86 9.20 -4.43
C GLY A 126 -27.73 10.22 -4.51
N TYR A 127 -28.05 11.41 -4.99
CA TYR A 127 -27.11 12.52 -5.02
C TYR A 127 -27.65 13.69 -4.21
N TYR A 128 -26.78 14.31 -3.42
CA TYR A 128 -26.99 15.62 -2.85
C TYR A 128 -26.21 16.63 -3.69
N GLY A 129 -26.88 17.65 -4.20
CA GLY A 129 -26.30 18.65 -5.08
C GLY A 129 -27.36 19.47 -5.80
N VAL A 130 -27.01 20.04 -6.93
CA VAL A 130 -27.95 20.74 -7.81
C VAL A 130 -28.80 19.72 -8.55
N LYS A 131 -30.12 19.92 -8.55
CA LYS A 131 -31.09 18.97 -9.11
C LYS A 131 -30.86 18.71 -10.61
N GLU A 132 -30.51 19.76 -11.34
CA GLU A 132 -30.22 19.66 -12.79
C GLU A 132 -28.97 18.79 -12.98
N LYS A 133 -29.16 17.68 -13.72
CA LYS A 133 -28.12 16.69 -14.04
C LYS A 133 -27.37 16.11 -12.81
N ASN A 134 -27.94 16.20 -11.60
CA ASN A 134 -27.23 15.87 -10.36
C ASN A 134 -25.84 16.53 -10.29
N SER A 135 -25.79 17.84 -10.54
CA SER A 135 -24.54 18.60 -10.64
C SER A 135 -23.99 18.96 -9.26
N ALA A 136 -22.69 19.27 -9.20
CA ALA A 136 -22.05 19.74 -7.98
C ALA A 136 -22.49 21.15 -7.62
N ILE A 137 -22.59 21.44 -6.31
CA ILE A 137 -22.73 22.80 -5.78
C ILE A 137 -21.38 23.50 -5.94
N ARG A 138 -21.37 24.77 -6.39
CA ARG A 138 -20.15 25.54 -6.71
C ARG A 138 -19.56 26.27 -5.50
N GLU A 139 -19.62 25.62 -4.35
CA GLU A 139 -19.09 26.11 -3.08
C GLU A 139 -18.39 24.97 -2.34
N CYS A 140 -17.48 25.32 -1.43
CA CYS A 140 -16.99 24.37 -0.45
C CYS A 140 -17.88 24.44 0.78
N ILE A 141 -18.73 23.45 0.96
CA ILE A 141 -19.60 23.34 2.12
C ILE A 141 -18.86 22.52 3.20
N SER A 142 -18.80 23.07 4.41
CA SER A 142 -18.35 22.32 5.57
C SER A 142 -19.47 21.43 6.10
N ILE A 143 -19.17 20.16 6.34
CA ILE A 143 -20.08 19.23 7.05
C ILE A 143 -19.82 19.31 8.56
N THR A 144 -18.63 19.72 8.96
CA THR A 144 -18.21 19.87 10.35
C THR A 144 -17.90 21.35 10.62
N ASN A 145 -18.20 21.84 11.83
CA ASN A 145 -18.03 23.27 12.16
C ASN A 145 -16.57 23.71 12.30
N ASP A 146 -15.64 22.75 12.34
CA ASP A 146 -14.21 22.96 12.62
C ASP A 146 -13.33 23.16 11.37
N PHE A 147 -13.86 22.90 10.17
CA PHE A 147 -13.06 22.95 8.95
C PHE A 147 -13.85 23.39 7.70
N THR A 148 -13.31 24.38 7.03
CA THR A 148 -13.73 24.78 5.67
C THR A 148 -12.50 24.85 4.80
N ARG A 149 -12.51 24.15 3.66
CA ARG A 149 -11.39 24.13 2.71
C ARG A 149 -11.14 25.52 2.12
N LYS A 150 -9.88 25.93 2.17
CA LYS A 150 -9.41 27.20 1.58
C LYS A 150 -8.34 26.95 0.51
N ASP A 151 -7.61 25.84 0.61
CA ASP A 151 -6.50 25.49 -0.25
C ASP A 151 -6.90 24.47 -1.31
N VAL A 152 -6.14 24.40 -2.42
CA VAL A 152 -6.29 23.40 -3.46
C VAL A 152 -6.15 21.99 -2.87
N GLY A 153 -7.06 21.10 -3.24
CA GLY A 153 -7.13 19.73 -2.74
C GLY A 153 -8.56 19.24 -2.61
N THR A 154 -8.73 18.06 -2.01
CA THR A 154 -10.04 17.40 -1.88
C THR A 154 -10.27 16.90 -0.46
N ASP A 155 -11.51 17.01 0.01
CA ASP A 155 -12.00 16.39 1.23
C ASP A 155 -13.00 15.30 0.88
N VAL A 156 -12.88 14.18 1.55
CA VAL A 156 -13.83 13.07 1.53
C VAL A 156 -14.42 12.95 2.93
N PHE A 157 -15.72 13.18 3.07
CA PHE A 157 -16.45 13.07 4.32
C PHE A 157 -17.26 11.78 4.30
N ILE A 158 -16.97 10.87 5.19
CA ILE A 158 -17.65 9.57 5.36
C ILE A 158 -18.64 9.69 6.49
N LEU A 159 -19.93 9.80 6.18
CA LEU A 159 -21.00 9.95 7.16
C LEU A 159 -21.35 8.60 7.80
N GLY A 160 -21.64 8.62 9.10
CA GLY A 160 -21.87 7.38 9.85
C GLY A 160 -20.62 6.51 9.80
N PHE A 161 -19.45 7.07 10.11
CA PHE A 161 -18.20 6.34 10.11
C PHE A 161 -18.26 5.18 11.10
N SER A 162 -18.08 3.96 10.58
CA SER A 162 -18.07 2.72 11.37
C SER A 162 -16.81 2.66 12.25
N LYS A 163 -16.84 3.43 13.33
CA LYS A 163 -15.70 3.68 14.21
C LYS A 163 -15.43 2.49 15.11
N LYS A 164 -14.27 1.88 14.96
CA LYS A 164 -13.70 0.95 15.95
C LYS A 164 -12.88 1.74 16.98
N SER A 165 -12.62 1.14 18.14
CA SER A 165 -11.86 1.78 19.22
C SER A 165 -10.43 2.17 18.83
N ASP A 166 -9.82 1.41 17.95
CA ASP A 166 -8.41 1.49 17.52
C ASP A 166 -8.22 1.97 16.08
N TRP A 167 -9.25 2.58 15.48
CA TRP A 167 -9.23 2.98 14.06
C TRP A 167 -8.05 3.89 13.68
N LYS A 168 -7.58 4.74 14.60
CA LYS A 168 -6.42 5.61 14.36
C LYS A 168 -5.13 4.80 14.27
N ASP A 169 -4.94 3.86 15.19
CA ASP A 169 -3.80 2.93 15.17
C ASP A 169 -3.82 2.08 13.88
N GLU A 170 -4.99 1.57 13.48
CA GLU A 170 -5.14 0.83 12.22
C GLU A 170 -4.70 1.67 11.00
N ILE A 171 -5.05 2.96 10.95
CA ILE A 171 -4.59 3.86 9.88
C ILE A 171 -3.08 4.09 9.96
N ILE A 172 -2.53 4.37 11.14
CA ILE A 172 -1.09 4.58 11.33
C ILE A 172 -0.31 3.35 10.88
N ILE A 173 -0.72 2.15 11.32
CA ILE A 173 -0.10 0.88 10.91
C ILE A 173 -0.16 0.71 9.39
N SER A 174 -1.31 0.97 8.76
CA SER A 174 -1.46 0.89 7.30
C SER A 174 -0.55 1.88 6.57
N VAL A 175 -0.36 3.09 7.10
CA VAL A 175 0.58 4.07 6.53
C VAL A 175 2.03 3.57 6.65
N LEU A 176 2.40 3.00 7.79
CA LEU A 176 3.74 2.44 7.99
C LEU A 176 3.97 1.21 7.09
N ASP A 177 2.98 0.33 6.94
CA ASP A 177 3.13 -0.88 6.14
C ASP A 177 3.17 -0.59 4.63
N ASP A 178 2.36 0.36 4.12
CA ASP A 178 2.16 0.54 2.69
C ASP A 178 2.84 1.79 2.11
N PHE A 179 3.19 2.79 2.94
CA PHE A 179 3.74 4.06 2.49
C PHE A 179 5.06 4.46 3.18
N LEU A 180 5.69 3.54 3.92
CA LEU A 180 6.94 3.80 4.65
C LEU A 180 7.99 4.51 3.79
N TYR A 181 8.25 3.98 2.58
CA TYR A 181 9.26 4.53 1.69
C TYR A 181 8.86 5.90 1.14
N SER A 182 7.57 6.15 0.90
CA SER A 182 7.07 7.46 0.49
C SER A 182 7.28 8.51 1.58
N VAL A 183 7.04 8.16 2.85
CA VAL A 183 7.26 9.04 4.00
C VAL A 183 8.78 9.28 4.20
N TYR A 184 9.58 8.23 4.15
CA TYR A 184 11.04 8.31 4.29
C TYR A 184 11.68 9.27 3.29
N ASN A 185 11.17 9.29 2.05
CA ASN A 185 11.66 10.15 0.97
C ASN A 185 10.96 11.52 0.87
N ASN A 186 10.26 11.97 1.90
CA ASN A 186 9.51 13.24 1.90
C ASN A 186 8.47 13.38 0.77
N LYS A 187 8.00 12.27 0.20
CA LYS A 187 6.94 12.28 -0.83
C LYS A 187 5.54 12.29 -0.23
N LEU A 188 5.41 11.91 1.04
CA LEU A 188 4.14 11.84 1.75
C LEU A 188 4.32 12.26 3.20
N ILE A 189 3.41 13.11 3.67
CA ILE A 189 3.22 13.43 5.09
C ILE A 189 1.77 13.08 5.43
N VAL A 190 1.56 12.34 6.52
CA VAL A 190 0.23 11.95 6.98
C VAL A 190 -0.01 12.50 8.38
N LYS A 191 -1.19 13.05 8.61
CA LYS A 191 -1.65 13.53 9.93
C LYS A 191 -2.89 12.73 10.35
N VAL A 192 -2.78 12.02 11.45
CA VAL A 192 -3.90 11.25 12.05
C VAL A 192 -3.87 11.61 13.51
N ASP A 193 -3.62 11.88 14.44
CA ASP A 193 -3.46 12.40 15.78
C ASP A 193 -2.14 13.15 15.94
N GLY A 194 -1.09 12.65 15.34
CA GLY A 194 0.22 13.24 15.19
C GLY A 194 0.60 13.33 13.72
N ILE A 195 1.81 13.80 13.44
CA ILE A 195 2.37 13.92 12.10
C ILE A 195 3.31 12.75 11.86
N ILE A 196 3.08 12.00 10.79
CA ILE A 196 3.98 10.97 10.27
C ILE A 196 4.71 11.59 9.07
N SER A 197 5.95 11.94 9.26
CA SER A 197 6.84 12.55 8.28
C SER A 197 8.21 11.89 8.38
N LYS A 198 9.14 12.25 7.50
CA LYS A 198 10.52 11.77 7.58
C LYS A 198 11.13 12.01 8.96
N ASP A 199 10.90 13.17 9.56
CA ASP A 199 11.50 13.57 10.83
C ASP A 199 10.92 12.80 12.02
N THR A 200 9.65 12.43 11.97
CA THR A 200 8.96 11.68 13.03
C THR A 200 8.93 10.18 12.79
N LEU A 201 9.34 9.72 11.60
CA LEU A 201 9.22 8.33 11.18
C LEU A 201 9.89 7.36 12.13
N LYS A 202 11.13 7.67 12.59
CA LYS A 202 11.86 6.84 13.54
C LYS A 202 11.05 6.59 14.83
N PHE A 203 10.52 7.65 15.39
CA PHE A 203 9.70 7.56 16.60
C PHE A 203 8.46 6.71 16.35
N THR A 204 7.74 6.99 15.26
CA THR A 204 6.49 6.30 14.92
C THR A 204 6.70 4.81 14.68
N VAL A 205 7.70 4.39 13.88
CA VAL A 205 7.96 2.96 13.62
C VAL A 205 8.41 2.23 14.88
N THR A 206 9.13 2.91 15.79
CA THR A 206 9.55 2.33 17.07
C THR A 206 8.35 2.15 18.00
N GLN A 207 7.46 3.14 18.08
CA GLN A 207 6.24 3.06 18.89
C GLN A 207 5.32 1.92 18.46
N TYR A 208 5.25 1.64 17.16
CA TYR A 208 4.38 0.61 16.58
C TYR A 208 5.11 -0.68 16.21
N ALA A 209 6.36 -0.89 16.68
CA ALA A 209 7.19 -2.03 16.28
C ALA A 209 6.53 -3.39 16.55
N ASP A 210 5.81 -3.55 17.66
CA ASP A 210 5.10 -4.78 18.00
C ASP A 210 3.91 -5.07 17.08
N LYS A 211 3.22 -4.02 16.61
CA LYS A 211 2.04 -4.13 15.74
C LYS A 211 2.41 -4.13 14.25
N ALA A 212 3.48 -3.42 13.88
CA ALA A 212 3.98 -3.22 12.52
C ALA A 212 5.46 -3.67 12.39
N SER A 213 5.77 -4.88 12.83
CA SER A 213 7.15 -5.39 12.90
C SER A 213 7.86 -5.42 11.54
N LYS A 214 7.14 -5.60 10.44
CA LYS A 214 7.70 -5.53 9.09
C LYS A 214 8.13 -4.12 8.72
N ALA A 215 7.28 -3.12 9.01
CA ALA A 215 7.59 -1.71 8.76
C ALA A 215 8.85 -1.29 9.53
N TYR A 216 8.99 -1.74 10.79
CA TYR A 216 10.19 -1.51 11.57
C TYR A 216 11.44 -2.12 10.90
N ASN A 217 11.36 -3.37 10.43
CA ASN A 217 12.47 -4.02 9.73
C ASN A 217 12.82 -3.31 8.41
N TYR A 218 11.84 -2.84 7.64
CA TYR A 218 12.10 -2.05 6.45
C TYR A 218 12.68 -0.67 6.78
N TYR A 219 12.29 -0.07 7.89
CA TYR A 219 12.92 1.15 8.37
C TYR A 219 14.41 0.92 8.70
N LEU A 220 14.76 -0.22 9.31
CA LEU A 220 16.17 -0.60 9.52
C LEU A 220 16.92 -0.71 8.19
N VAL A 221 16.34 -1.34 7.16
CA VAL A 221 16.95 -1.42 5.82
C VAL A 221 17.31 -0.04 5.28
N LEU A 222 16.51 1.00 5.53
CA LEU A 222 16.75 2.35 5.00
C LEU A 222 17.79 3.15 5.79
N ASN A 223 18.13 2.74 7.01
CA ASN A 223 18.96 3.54 7.93
C ASN A 223 20.22 2.84 8.41
N ASP A 224 20.40 1.57 8.14
CA ASP A 224 21.54 0.79 8.62
C ASP A 224 22.71 0.92 7.65
N GLU A 225 23.90 1.24 8.18
CA GLU A 225 25.12 1.43 7.38
C GLU A 225 25.58 0.17 6.64
N SER A 226 25.22 -1.01 7.14
CA SER A 226 25.53 -2.30 6.50
C SER A 226 24.60 -2.65 5.34
N THR A 227 23.55 -1.86 5.12
CA THR A 227 22.63 -2.08 4.00
C THR A 227 23.36 -1.94 2.66
N LYS A 228 23.22 -2.94 1.81
CA LYS A 228 23.73 -2.89 0.43
C LYS A 228 22.67 -2.27 -0.47
N HIS A 229 23.05 -1.22 -1.19
CA HIS A 229 22.24 -0.59 -2.23
C HIS A 229 22.76 -0.98 -3.60
N ILE A 230 21.88 -1.50 -4.45
CA ILE A 230 22.21 -2.00 -5.78
C ILE A 230 21.22 -1.41 -6.78
N ASN A 231 21.78 -0.79 -7.82
CA ASN A 231 20.98 -0.36 -8.96
C ASN A 231 21.07 -1.44 -10.05
N TYR A 232 19.94 -1.82 -10.63
CA TYR A 232 19.88 -2.84 -11.69
C TYR A 232 19.01 -2.35 -12.84
N HIS A 233 19.58 -2.38 -14.03
CA HIS A 233 18.90 -2.09 -15.28
C HIS A 233 18.36 -3.38 -15.91
N MET A 234 17.05 -3.47 -16.04
CA MET A 234 16.36 -4.55 -16.74
C MET A 234 16.15 -4.13 -18.20
N ASP A 235 16.83 -4.81 -19.12
CA ASP A 235 16.81 -4.48 -20.55
C ASP A 235 15.39 -4.30 -21.09
N LYS A 236 15.15 -3.21 -21.82
CA LYS A 236 13.86 -2.81 -22.42
C LYS A 236 12.69 -2.56 -21.47
N VAL A 237 12.92 -2.60 -20.15
CA VAL A 237 11.87 -2.40 -19.15
C VAL A 237 12.16 -1.18 -18.29
N GLY A 238 13.38 -1.07 -17.76
CA GLY A 238 13.80 0.07 -16.95
C GLY A 238 14.69 -0.33 -15.77
N THR A 239 14.74 0.49 -14.74
CA THR A 239 15.71 0.41 -13.66
C THR A 239 15.02 0.22 -12.31
N ILE A 240 15.62 -0.60 -11.44
CA ILE A 240 15.23 -0.75 -10.05
C ILE A 240 16.36 -0.32 -9.11
N ASP A 241 16.00 0.10 -7.92
CA ASP A 241 16.87 0.18 -6.76
C ASP A 241 16.51 -0.93 -5.78
N LEU A 242 17.52 -1.73 -5.39
CA LEU A 242 17.39 -2.81 -4.44
C LEU A 242 18.23 -2.52 -3.20
N TYR A 243 17.60 -2.44 -2.06
CA TYR A 243 18.24 -2.31 -0.75
C TYR A 243 18.14 -3.65 -0.03
N VAL A 244 19.23 -4.17 0.50
CA VAL A 244 19.27 -5.45 1.25
C VAL A 244 20.08 -5.29 2.52
N LEU A 245 19.47 -5.65 3.64
CA LEU A 245 20.09 -5.75 4.94
C LEU A 245 20.10 -7.21 5.41
N ILE A 246 21.27 -7.70 5.79
CA ILE A 246 21.43 -9.03 6.39
C ILE A 246 21.69 -8.84 7.89
N LYS A 247 20.75 -9.24 8.72
CA LYS A 247 20.88 -9.22 10.20
C LYS A 247 19.98 -10.26 10.84
N PRO A 248 20.31 -10.74 12.05
CA PRO A 248 19.42 -11.61 12.83
C PRO A 248 18.03 -10.98 13.06
N ASN A 249 17.02 -11.82 13.18
CA ASN A 249 15.62 -11.46 13.47
C ASN A 249 14.90 -10.67 12.36
N LEU A 250 15.46 -10.52 11.16
CA LEU A 250 14.76 -9.96 10.01
C LEU A 250 13.82 -11.00 9.37
N HIS A 251 12.73 -10.53 8.76
CA HIS A 251 11.56 -11.34 8.38
C HIS A 251 11.65 -12.04 7.01
N ARG A 252 12.81 -12.02 6.33
CA ARG A 252 13.13 -12.73 5.08
C ARG A 252 12.23 -12.38 3.89
N GLN A 253 11.90 -11.12 3.72
CA GLN A 253 11.05 -10.62 2.63
C GLN A 253 11.65 -9.36 2.02
N VAL A 254 11.25 -9.07 0.77
CA VAL A 254 11.57 -7.83 0.08
C VAL A 254 10.28 -7.08 -0.23
N MET A 255 10.17 -5.85 0.27
CA MET A 255 9.06 -4.94 -0.03
C MET A 255 9.19 -4.46 -1.48
N MET A 256 8.20 -4.76 -2.31
CA MET A 256 8.15 -4.32 -3.70
C MET A 256 7.36 -3.01 -3.78
N CYS A 257 8.01 -1.94 -4.25
CA CYS A 257 7.44 -0.60 -4.27
C CYS A 257 7.40 0.00 -5.69
N ARG A 258 6.39 0.82 -5.92
CA ARG A 258 6.30 1.70 -7.08
C ARG A 258 7.28 2.85 -6.99
N THR A 259 7.48 3.58 -8.08
CA THR A 259 8.32 4.79 -8.16
C THR A 259 7.92 5.87 -7.13
N ASN A 260 6.64 5.98 -6.81
CA ASN A 260 6.16 6.90 -5.77
C ASN A 260 6.40 6.42 -4.33
N GLY A 261 6.90 5.20 -4.16
CA GLY A 261 7.20 4.60 -2.85
C GLY A 261 6.04 3.83 -2.21
N MET A 262 4.89 3.74 -2.86
CA MET A 262 3.79 2.90 -2.40
C MET A 262 4.16 1.43 -2.55
N LYS A 263 3.98 0.65 -1.49
CA LYS A 263 4.15 -0.81 -1.52
C LYS A 263 3.07 -1.46 -2.36
N VAL A 264 3.46 -2.48 -3.11
CA VAL A 264 2.55 -3.38 -3.81
C VAL A 264 2.39 -4.67 -3.01
N TYR A 265 3.49 -5.37 -2.72
CA TYR A 265 3.47 -6.59 -1.91
C TYR A 265 4.85 -6.90 -1.32
N ASP A 266 4.89 -7.90 -0.44
CA ASP A 266 6.14 -8.46 0.08
C ASP A 266 6.53 -9.70 -0.70
N GLN A 267 7.67 -9.65 -1.42
CA GLN A 267 8.23 -10.81 -2.12
C GLN A 267 8.79 -11.79 -1.09
N LYS A 268 8.20 -12.97 -1.03
CA LYS A 268 8.57 -14.09 -0.14
C LYS A 268 9.38 -15.15 -0.88
N SER A 269 9.79 -16.20 -0.16
CA SER A 269 10.44 -17.41 -0.71
C SER A 269 11.76 -17.12 -1.42
N ILE A 270 12.56 -16.20 -0.89
CA ILE A 270 13.88 -15.81 -1.41
C ILE A 270 14.97 -16.72 -0.82
N SER A 271 15.07 -16.78 0.51
CA SER A 271 16.00 -17.66 1.24
C SER A 271 15.36 -18.19 2.53
N ALA A 272 15.58 -19.46 2.82
CA ALA A 272 15.15 -20.07 4.08
C ALA A 272 16.19 -19.87 5.20
N ASN A 273 17.48 -19.78 4.85
CA ASN A 273 18.58 -19.83 5.79
C ASN A 273 19.11 -18.45 6.16
N ILE A 274 19.08 -17.49 5.24
CA ILE A 274 19.58 -16.14 5.46
C ILE A 274 18.47 -15.29 6.06
N GLN A 275 18.75 -14.64 7.19
CA GLN A 275 17.85 -13.66 7.80
C GLN A 275 18.16 -12.27 7.21
N PHE A 276 17.19 -11.73 6.50
CA PHE A 276 17.35 -10.47 5.77
C PHE A 276 16.02 -9.71 5.70
N ALA A 277 16.10 -8.44 5.39
CA ALA A 277 15.00 -7.65 4.86
C ALA A 277 15.50 -6.85 3.65
N GLY A 278 14.62 -6.55 2.72
CA GLY A 278 14.98 -5.75 1.54
C GLY A 278 13.85 -4.86 1.07
N ILE A 279 14.19 -3.87 0.25
CA ILE A 279 13.25 -2.97 -0.41
C ILE A 279 13.65 -2.89 -1.88
N CYS A 280 12.73 -3.13 -2.78
CA CYS A 280 12.91 -3.02 -4.22
C CYS A 280 11.99 -1.92 -4.75
N ILE A 281 12.56 -0.89 -5.37
CA ILE A 281 11.84 0.26 -5.91
C ILE A 281 11.91 0.20 -7.43
N LEU A 282 10.76 0.31 -8.09
CA LEU A 282 10.69 0.55 -9.52
C LEU A 282 11.07 2.03 -9.77
N ASN A 283 12.29 2.30 -10.26
CA ASN A 283 12.90 3.62 -10.15
C ASN A 283 12.55 4.59 -11.30
N ASP A 284 12.09 4.10 -12.44
CA ASP A 284 11.69 4.93 -13.57
C ASP A 284 10.26 4.66 -14.03
N ASP A 285 9.74 5.57 -14.85
CA ASP A 285 8.35 5.50 -15.34
C ASP A 285 8.12 4.29 -16.26
N GLY A 286 9.12 3.84 -17.01
CA GLY A 286 9.01 2.71 -17.93
C GLY A 286 8.73 1.42 -17.18
N ILE A 287 9.60 1.07 -16.22
CA ILE A 287 9.43 -0.13 -15.40
C ILE A 287 8.18 -0.05 -14.52
N ASN A 288 7.88 1.14 -13.99
CA ASN A 288 6.68 1.34 -13.18
C ASN A 288 5.41 1.11 -13.99
N GLN A 289 5.33 1.64 -15.21
CA GLN A 289 4.19 1.42 -16.12
C GLN A 289 4.07 -0.05 -16.49
N TYR A 290 5.18 -0.70 -16.85
CA TYR A 290 5.21 -2.12 -17.22
C TYR A 290 4.67 -3.02 -16.10
N PHE A 291 5.19 -2.89 -14.87
CA PHE A 291 4.74 -3.72 -13.75
C PHE A 291 3.35 -3.34 -13.25
N ARG A 292 2.92 -2.09 -13.43
CA ARG A 292 1.57 -1.64 -13.10
C ARG A 292 0.49 -2.33 -13.93
N GLU A 293 0.76 -2.66 -15.19
CA GLU A 293 -0.18 -3.42 -16.02
C GLU A 293 -0.44 -4.83 -15.48
N MET A 294 0.50 -5.38 -14.70
CA MET A 294 0.34 -6.67 -14.03
C MET A 294 -0.36 -6.59 -12.68
N GLU A 295 -0.61 -5.40 -12.13
CA GLU A 295 -1.22 -5.31 -10.81
C GLU A 295 -2.67 -5.81 -10.82
N ASN A 296 -3.02 -6.54 -9.76
CA ASN A 296 -4.41 -6.93 -9.53
C ASN A 296 -5.24 -5.73 -9.00
N PRO A 297 -6.58 -5.83 -9.00
CA PRO A 297 -7.45 -4.75 -8.51
C PRO A 297 -7.26 -4.36 -7.05
N GLN A 298 -6.71 -5.25 -6.24
CA GLN A 298 -6.41 -5.02 -4.82
C GLN A 298 -5.05 -4.36 -4.61
N HIS A 299 -4.24 -4.22 -5.66
CA HIS A 299 -2.87 -3.66 -5.64
C HIS A 299 -1.92 -4.38 -4.66
N ASN A 300 -2.08 -5.69 -4.50
CA ASN A 300 -1.28 -6.50 -3.58
C ASN A 300 -0.56 -7.67 -4.26
N ALA A 301 -0.57 -7.75 -5.58
CA ALA A 301 0.15 -8.75 -6.37
C ALA A 301 0.37 -8.27 -7.81
N TRP A 302 1.37 -8.83 -8.46
CA TRP A 302 1.57 -8.78 -9.90
C TRP A 302 1.11 -10.09 -10.53
N GLU A 303 0.12 -10.00 -11.41
CA GLU A 303 -0.49 -11.09 -12.17
C GLU A 303 -0.13 -10.92 -13.66
N PRO A 304 0.88 -11.62 -14.18
CA PRO A 304 1.36 -11.43 -15.56
C PRO A 304 0.28 -11.61 -16.64
N GLU A 305 -0.76 -12.37 -16.32
CA GLU A 305 -1.89 -12.67 -17.21
C GLU A 305 -2.72 -11.41 -17.55
N ARG A 306 -2.57 -10.33 -16.74
CA ARG A 306 -3.24 -9.04 -16.95
C ARG A 306 -2.52 -8.13 -17.94
N HIS A 307 -1.23 -8.36 -18.14
CA HIS A 307 -0.41 -7.53 -19.01
C HIS A 307 -0.79 -7.73 -20.48
N SER A 308 -0.64 -6.70 -21.30
CA SER A 308 -0.88 -6.75 -22.74
C SER A 308 -0.04 -7.83 -23.46
N GLN A 309 1.12 -8.22 -22.87
CA GLN A 309 2.02 -9.26 -23.32
C GLN A 309 2.29 -10.27 -22.19
N PRO A 310 1.38 -11.21 -21.86
CA PRO A 310 1.48 -12.06 -20.68
C PRO A 310 2.73 -12.93 -20.60
N SER A 311 3.18 -13.47 -21.74
CA SER A 311 4.37 -14.34 -21.80
C SER A 311 5.66 -13.60 -21.48
N ASP A 312 5.83 -12.37 -21.99
CA ASP A 312 6.96 -11.49 -21.67
C ASP A 312 6.88 -11.04 -20.21
N ALA A 313 5.71 -10.63 -19.75
CA ALA A 313 5.47 -10.22 -18.38
C ALA A 313 5.84 -11.31 -17.35
N LYS A 314 5.49 -12.57 -17.64
CA LYS A 314 5.90 -13.72 -16.82
C LYS A 314 7.42 -13.90 -16.80
N LYS A 315 8.08 -13.74 -17.96
CA LYS A 315 9.53 -13.81 -18.07
C LYS A 315 10.20 -12.69 -17.25
N ARG A 316 9.75 -11.44 -17.39
CA ARG A 316 10.30 -10.28 -16.69
C ARG A 316 10.09 -10.36 -15.17
N LYS A 317 8.91 -10.77 -14.73
CA LYS A 317 8.66 -10.99 -13.28
C LYS A 317 9.59 -12.07 -12.72
N LYS A 318 9.78 -13.17 -13.45
CA LYS A 318 10.71 -14.25 -13.05
C LYS A 318 12.17 -13.76 -13.03
N GLU A 319 12.59 -12.98 -14.02
CA GLU A 319 13.92 -12.37 -14.10
C GLU A 319 14.18 -11.48 -12.87
N LEU A 320 13.26 -10.56 -12.54
CA LEU A 320 13.36 -9.69 -11.37
C LEU A 320 13.44 -10.50 -10.07
N THR A 321 12.54 -11.49 -9.90
CA THR A 321 12.54 -12.32 -8.69
C THR A 321 13.84 -13.12 -8.55
N LYS A 322 14.36 -13.66 -9.65
CA LYS A 322 15.63 -14.37 -9.67
C LYS A 322 16.80 -13.44 -9.31
N TYR A 323 16.85 -12.25 -9.92
CA TYR A 323 17.87 -11.27 -9.63
C TYR A 323 17.90 -10.91 -8.14
N ILE A 324 16.75 -10.58 -7.55
CA ILE A 324 16.63 -10.28 -6.11
C ILE A 324 17.16 -11.46 -5.27
N LYS A 325 16.78 -12.68 -5.61
CA LYS A 325 17.24 -13.88 -4.92
C LYS A 325 18.76 -14.03 -5.00
N ASP A 326 19.34 -13.89 -6.19
CA ASP A 326 20.76 -14.05 -6.42
C ASP A 326 21.56 -12.98 -5.63
N GLN A 327 21.07 -11.73 -5.55
CA GLN A 327 21.69 -10.68 -4.76
C GLN A 327 21.64 -10.99 -3.26
N VAL A 328 20.50 -11.38 -2.72
CA VAL A 328 20.36 -11.73 -1.29
C VAL A 328 21.30 -12.90 -0.93
N LEU A 329 21.38 -13.92 -1.77
CA LEU A 329 22.27 -15.06 -1.55
C LEU A 329 23.76 -14.67 -1.64
N SER A 330 24.13 -13.81 -2.58
CA SER A 330 25.50 -13.32 -2.73
C SER A 330 25.94 -12.51 -1.52
N ILE A 331 25.13 -11.53 -1.09
CA ILE A 331 25.42 -10.69 0.08
C ILE A 331 25.47 -11.54 1.36
N GLY A 332 24.50 -12.46 1.53
CA GLY A 332 24.46 -13.32 2.71
C GLY A 332 25.64 -14.27 2.83
N ARG A 333 26.20 -14.74 1.72
CA ARG A 333 27.44 -15.56 1.74
C ARG A 333 28.65 -14.75 2.21
N ILE A 334 28.80 -13.54 1.70
CA ILE A 334 29.92 -12.65 2.10
C ILE A 334 29.81 -12.35 3.60
N THR A 335 28.65 -11.93 4.08
CA THR A 335 28.45 -11.61 5.50
C THR A 335 28.72 -12.82 6.41
N THR A 336 28.33 -14.02 5.99
CA THR A 336 28.56 -15.24 6.79
C THR A 336 30.05 -15.64 6.81
N VAL A 337 30.80 -15.38 5.73
CA VAL A 337 32.25 -15.64 5.69
C VAL A 337 33.00 -14.66 6.57
N ASP A 338 32.64 -13.36 6.52
CA ASP A 338 33.27 -12.32 7.34
C ASP A 338 33.04 -12.54 8.86
N GLU A 339 31.87 -13.09 9.25
CA GLU A 339 31.59 -13.46 10.65
C GLU A 339 32.30 -14.75 11.09
N MET A 340 32.72 -15.62 10.15
CA MET A 340 33.43 -16.85 10.47
C MET A 340 34.96 -16.72 10.44
N ASP A 341 35.49 -15.72 9.80
CA ASP A 341 36.91 -15.34 9.89
C ASP A 341 37.15 -14.47 11.14
N ALA A 342 36.93 -15.02 12.32
CA ALA A 342 37.46 -14.44 13.54
C ALA A 342 38.99 -14.56 13.45
N GLU A 343 39.66 -13.44 13.20
CA GLU A 343 41.14 -13.36 13.32
C GLU A 343 41.58 -14.04 14.61
N GLY A 344 42.37 -15.13 14.51
CA GLY A 344 42.86 -15.86 15.66
C GLY A 344 42.09 -17.10 16.07
N ALA A 345 40.97 -17.46 15.44
CA ALA A 345 40.26 -18.72 15.76
C ALA A 345 41.11 -19.96 15.48
N GLY A 346 42.03 -19.90 14.54
CA GLY A 346 43.01 -20.95 14.24
C GLY A 346 44.07 -21.16 15.35
N GLU A 347 44.38 -20.13 16.13
CA GLU A 347 45.34 -20.22 17.24
C GLU A 347 44.75 -20.91 18.48
N CYS A 348 43.45 -20.97 18.60
CA CYS A 348 42.76 -21.60 19.73
C CYS A 348 42.37 -23.07 19.48
N LEU A 349 42.54 -23.58 18.26
CA LEU A 349 42.31 -25.00 17.94
C LEU A 349 43.61 -25.77 18.12
N ALA A 350 43.65 -26.72 19.06
CA ALA A 350 44.81 -27.59 19.27
C ALA A 350 45.11 -28.37 18.00
N ASP A 351 46.34 -28.27 17.51
CA ASP A 351 46.87 -29.12 16.42
C ASP A 351 46.87 -30.56 16.86
N ILE A 352 45.91 -31.36 16.43
CA ILE A 352 45.95 -32.80 16.62
C ILE A 352 46.83 -33.35 15.49
N ALA A 353 48.10 -33.58 15.83
CA ALA A 353 49.02 -34.27 14.96
C ALA A 353 48.61 -35.75 14.90
N PHE A 354 48.02 -36.21 13.80
CA PHE A 354 47.94 -37.62 13.48
C PHE A 354 49.33 -38.04 13.01
N GLN A 355 50.04 -38.82 13.85
CA GLN A 355 51.22 -39.54 13.38
C GLN A 355 50.76 -40.71 12.48
N ASP A 356 50.69 -40.46 11.17
CA ASP A 356 50.68 -41.53 10.19
C ASP A 356 52.12 -42.00 10.03
N THR A 357 52.38 -43.20 10.50
CA THR A 357 53.67 -43.89 10.38
C THR A 357 53.85 -44.48 9.00
N ASN A 358 53.79 -43.70 7.95
CA ASN A 358 54.39 -44.03 6.62
C ASN A 358 53.92 -42.96 5.60
N ASN A 359 54.67 -41.89 5.47
CA ASN A 359 55.13 -41.25 4.24
C ASN A 359 55.57 -39.81 4.58
N GLN A 360 56.76 -39.52 4.24
CA GLN A 360 57.32 -38.17 4.18
C GLN A 360 56.54 -37.39 3.14
N ASP A 361 55.63 -36.51 3.62
CA ASP A 361 55.28 -35.30 2.85
C ASP A 361 54.40 -34.42 3.76
N ASN A 362 54.92 -33.28 4.09
CA ASN A 362 54.31 -32.03 4.63
C ASN A 362 53.03 -32.21 5.47
N ALA A 363 53.18 -32.19 6.75
CA ALA A 363 52.06 -32.04 7.69
C ALA A 363 51.47 -30.60 7.57
N GLU A 364 50.44 -30.47 6.75
CA GLU A 364 49.54 -29.33 6.83
C GLU A 364 48.65 -29.47 8.05
N SER A 365 48.58 -28.42 8.87
CA SER A 365 47.74 -28.35 10.07
C SER A 365 46.28 -28.69 9.77
N VAL A 366 45.62 -29.41 10.68
CA VAL A 366 44.19 -29.79 10.53
C VAL A 366 43.29 -28.57 10.43
N SER A 367 43.69 -27.43 11.03
CA SER A 367 42.98 -26.15 10.94
C SER A 367 42.89 -25.61 9.53
N ASN A 368 43.84 -25.96 8.63
CA ASN A 368 43.83 -25.52 7.24
C ASN A 368 42.99 -26.43 6.31
N LYS A 369 42.49 -27.58 6.82
CA LYS A 369 41.68 -28.55 6.04
C LYS A 369 40.18 -28.50 6.37
N THR A 370 39.77 -27.78 7.40
CA THR A 370 38.37 -27.72 7.80
C THR A 370 37.63 -26.70 6.94
N LYS A 371 37.30 -27.08 5.69
CA LYS A 371 36.33 -26.32 4.91
C LYS A 371 34.94 -26.57 5.49
N ILE A 372 34.40 -25.60 6.20
CA ILE A 372 33.03 -25.59 6.79
C ILE A 372 31.93 -25.58 5.69
N SER A 373 32.27 -25.88 4.44
CA SER A 373 31.30 -26.02 3.35
C SER A 373 30.41 -27.28 3.41
N LYS A 374 30.57 -28.16 4.43
CA LYS A 374 29.86 -29.44 4.54
C LYS A 374 28.67 -29.48 5.49
N TYR A 375 28.28 -28.39 6.09
CA TYR A 375 27.19 -28.41 7.09
C TYR A 375 25.86 -27.80 6.64
N TRP A 376 25.63 -27.76 5.34
CA TRP A 376 24.33 -27.30 4.85
C TRP A 376 23.61 -28.39 4.03
N SER A 377 23.67 -29.62 4.50
CA SER A 377 22.76 -30.67 4.06
C SER A 377 22.03 -31.20 5.28
N LEU A 378 20.94 -30.51 5.63
CA LEU A 378 19.75 -31.11 6.27
C LEU A 378 18.65 -30.06 6.26
#